data_ae7058ffa9747e5073c973aab69f2701
#
_entry.id   ae7058ffa9747e5073c973aab69f2701
#
_cell.length_a   1.000
_cell.length_b   1.000
_cell.length_c   1.000
_cell.angle_alpha   90.00
_cell.angle_beta   90.00
_cell.angle_gamma   90.00
#
_symmetry.space_group_name_H-M   'P 1'
#
loop_
_entity.id
_entity.type
_entity.pdbx_description
1 polymer ?
#
loop_
_entity_poly.entity_id
_entity_poly.type
_entity_poly.pdbx_seq_one_letter_code
_entity_poly.pdbx_strand_id
1 'polypeptide(L)'
;MEFNPAQVVAYRLVGDDRILPQPRHRHRRHDAARRGGRLEAGYSTTILYEVIPADAERSPERASALRLESREGVPVVLIPSSELLTARVRYHLPGVRRGEQMTATLKEENLVELTGDFAFAAAVAMYGQLLSDSEFRGDSTWDKVLELAEKGLGSDPDEERREFIALVRMAQMLDSRR
;
A
#
# COMPACT_ATOMS: atom_id res chain seq x y z
N MET A 1 -9.38 5.18 -3.69
CA MET A 1 -8.96 5.51 -2.30
C MET A 1 -9.06 7.01 -2.15
N GLU A 2 -9.59 7.47 -1.02
CA GLU A 2 -9.65 8.89 -0.61
C GLU A 2 -9.06 8.97 0.78
N PHE A 3 -7.98 9.70 0.95
CA PHE A 3 -7.33 9.93 2.25
C PHE A 3 -7.86 11.24 2.84
N ASN A 4 -8.05 11.26 4.16
CA ASN A 4 -8.48 12.45 4.87
C ASN A 4 -7.28 13.40 5.07
N PRO A 5 -7.27 14.58 4.44
CA PRO A 5 -6.15 15.50 4.54
C PRO A 5 -5.95 16.10 5.94
N ALA A 6 -6.96 15.98 6.83
CA ALA A 6 -6.83 16.39 8.23
C ALA A 6 -6.06 15.36 9.07
N GLN A 7 -5.97 14.11 8.61
CA GLN A 7 -5.34 12.99 9.33
C GLN A 7 -4.13 12.43 8.61
N VAL A 8 -3.98 12.68 7.30
CA VAL A 8 -2.95 12.10 6.45
C VAL A 8 -2.25 13.21 5.67
N VAL A 9 -0.97 13.41 5.96
CA VAL A 9 -0.13 14.41 5.29
C VAL A 9 0.33 13.90 3.93
N ALA A 10 0.71 12.63 3.84
CA ALA A 10 1.19 12.03 2.62
C ALA A 10 0.87 10.53 2.56
N TYR A 11 0.81 10.01 1.36
CA TYR A 11 0.65 8.57 1.12
C TYR A 11 1.31 8.18 -0.21
N ARG A 12 1.68 6.91 -0.32
CA ARG A 12 2.14 6.31 -1.57
C ARG A 12 1.67 4.87 -1.71
N LEU A 13 1.58 4.40 -2.94
CA LEU A 13 1.38 2.99 -3.25
C LEU A 13 2.71 2.26 -3.07
N VAL A 14 2.71 1.19 -2.28
CA VAL A 14 3.91 0.36 -2.07
C VAL A 14 4.14 -0.53 -3.28
N GLY A 15 5.39 -0.61 -3.76
CA GLY A 15 5.76 -1.41 -4.92
C GLY A 15 5.62 -0.69 -6.27
N ASP A 16 5.08 0.53 -6.31
CA ASP A 16 5.16 1.42 -7.48
C ASP A 16 6.12 2.56 -7.18
N ASP A 17 7.40 2.32 -7.36
CA ASP A 17 8.45 3.34 -7.22
C ASP A 17 8.40 4.39 -8.34
N ARG A 18 7.54 4.18 -9.32
CA ARG A 18 7.20 5.21 -10.28
C ARG A 18 6.28 6.19 -9.58
N ILE A 19 6.85 7.33 -9.22
CA ILE A 19 6.06 8.52 -8.92
C ILE A 19 5.15 8.69 -10.13
N LEU A 20 3.86 8.43 -9.97
CA LEU A 20 2.91 8.70 -11.03
C LEU A 20 3.04 10.19 -11.33
N PRO A 21 3.60 10.58 -12.52
CA PRO A 21 3.68 11.98 -12.84
C PRO A 21 2.27 12.50 -12.83
N GLN A 22 2.05 13.59 -12.10
CA GLN A 22 0.76 14.28 -12.14
C GLN A 22 0.34 14.44 -13.60
N PRO A 23 -0.89 14.13 -13.96
CA PRO A 23 -1.38 14.37 -15.30
C PRO A 23 -1.46 15.88 -15.53
N ARG A 24 -0.36 16.49 -16.00
CA ARG A 24 -0.32 17.89 -16.42
C ARG A 24 -1.21 18.20 -17.63
N HIS A 25 -1.94 17.22 -18.18
CA HIS A 25 -2.78 17.39 -19.35
C HIS A 25 -4.20 16.87 -19.12
N ARG A 26 -5.12 17.79 -19.22
CA ARG A 26 -6.60 17.63 -19.14
C ARG A 26 -7.21 16.55 -20.06
N HIS A 27 -6.45 15.88 -20.90
CA HIS A 27 -6.96 14.96 -21.93
C HIS A 27 -6.84 13.46 -21.59
N ARG A 28 -6.31 13.06 -20.42
CA ARG A 28 -6.11 11.63 -20.09
C ARG A 28 -7.03 11.07 -19.01
N ARG A 29 -8.21 11.64 -18.80
CA ARG A 29 -9.22 11.06 -17.89
C ARG A 29 -9.65 9.63 -18.29
N HIS A 30 -9.52 9.27 -19.58
CA HIS A 30 -9.83 7.93 -20.04
C HIS A 30 -8.72 6.89 -19.82
N ASP A 31 -7.45 7.29 -19.72
CA ASP A 31 -6.33 6.36 -19.52
C ASP A 31 -6.15 5.93 -18.06
N ALA A 32 -6.50 6.78 -17.10
CA ALA A 32 -6.50 6.42 -15.68
C ALA A 32 -7.58 5.36 -15.35
N ALA A 33 -8.74 5.43 -16.02
CA ALA A 33 -9.78 4.40 -15.90
C ALA A 33 -9.38 3.05 -16.54
N ARG A 34 -8.44 3.06 -17.50
CA ARG A 34 -7.92 1.84 -18.14
C ARG A 34 -6.77 1.17 -17.39
N ARG A 35 -6.13 1.87 -16.45
CA ARG A 35 -5.07 1.32 -15.58
C ARG A 35 -5.60 0.70 -14.29
N GLY A 36 -6.88 0.85 -13.99
CA GLY A 36 -7.54 0.08 -12.95
C GLY A 36 -7.48 -1.40 -13.33
N GLY A 37 -6.68 -2.18 -12.61
CA GLY A 37 -6.57 -3.61 -12.86
C GLY A 37 -7.95 -4.25 -12.82
N ARG A 38 -8.24 -5.09 -13.81
CA ARG A 38 -9.45 -5.90 -13.81
C ARG A 38 -9.20 -7.10 -12.91
N LEU A 39 -9.98 -7.24 -11.87
CA LEU A 39 -9.98 -8.42 -11.03
C LEU A 39 -11.14 -9.32 -11.48
N GLU A 40 -10.82 -10.54 -11.84
CA GLU A 40 -11.82 -11.54 -12.24
C GLU A 40 -12.33 -12.31 -11.02
N ALA A 41 -13.52 -12.91 -11.14
CA ALA A 41 -14.09 -13.72 -10.08
C ALA A 41 -13.15 -14.89 -9.73
N GLY A 42 -12.96 -15.17 -8.44
CA GLY A 42 -12.05 -16.22 -7.95
C GLY A 42 -10.62 -15.75 -7.69
N TYR A 43 -10.27 -14.52 -8.08
CA TYR A 43 -8.97 -13.93 -7.79
C TYR A 43 -9.06 -12.91 -6.66
N SER A 44 -7.98 -12.80 -5.90
CA SER A 44 -7.78 -11.75 -4.90
C SER A 44 -6.51 -10.98 -5.20
N THR A 45 -6.47 -9.73 -4.76
CA THR A 45 -5.27 -8.91 -4.82
C THR A 45 -5.13 -8.09 -3.56
N THR A 46 -3.91 -7.91 -3.11
CA THR A 46 -3.58 -7.05 -1.97
C THR A 46 -2.88 -5.80 -2.49
N ILE A 47 -3.35 -4.65 -2.04
CA ILE A 47 -2.76 -3.35 -2.36
C ILE A 47 -2.37 -2.70 -1.05
N LEU A 48 -1.09 -2.34 -0.92
CA LEU A 48 -0.55 -1.69 0.27
C LEU A 48 -0.28 -0.22 0.00
N TYR A 49 -0.66 0.61 0.96
CA TYR A 49 -0.31 2.03 0.99
C TYR A 49 0.52 2.32 2.23
N GLU A 50 1.60 3.04 2.05
CA GLU A 50 2.30 3.70 3.14
C GLU A 50 1.67 5.07 3.34
N VAL A 51 1.42 5.41 4.60
CA VAL A 51 0.72 6.64 4.99
C VAL A 51 1.53 7.36 6.06
N ILE A 52 1.66 8.68 5.93
CA ILE A 52 2.19 9.54 6.99
C ILE A 52 1.02 10.23 7.67
N PRO A 53 0.74 9.93 8.94
CA PRO A 53 -0.26 10.63 9.73
C PRO A 53 0.12 12.09 9.97
N ALA A 54 -0.88 12.96 10.17
CA ALA A 54 -0.67 14.38 10.40
C ALA A 54 0.07 14.70 11.71
N ASP A 55 -0.05 13.83 12.72
CA ASP A 55 0.66 13.93 13.99
C ASP A 55 2.14 13.49 13.91
N ALA A 56 2.50 12.76 12.85
CA ALA A 56 3.87 12.31 12.57
C ALA A 56 4.77 13.41 11.97
N GLU A 57 4.30 14.65 11.80
CA GLU A 57 5.09 15.81 11.32
C GLU A 57 6.33 16.11 12.16
N ARG A 58 6.51 15.43 13.30
CA ARG A 58 7.71 15.52 14.14
C ARG A 58 8.95 14.81 13.57
N SER A 59 8.84 14.16 12.40
CA SER A 59 9.97 13.56 11.68
C SER A 59 10.10 14.15 10.27
N PRO A 60 10.75 15.33 10.13
CA PRO A 60 10.88 16.03 8.85
C PRO A 60 11.62 15.22 7.77
N GLU A 61 12.44 14.25 8.15
CA GLU A 61 13.19 13.39 7.21
C GLU A 61 12.28 12.43 6.42
N ARG A 62 11.20 11.94 7.03
CA ARG A 62 10.23 11.07 6.35
C ARG A 62 9.24 11.85 5.48
N ALA A 63 8.85 13.04 5.90
CA ALA A 63 7.93 13.88 5.15
C ALA A 63 8.55 14.40 3.82
N SER A 64 9.87 14.61 3.78
CA SER A 64 10.55 15.07 2.56
C SER A 64 10.69 14.00 1.48
N ALA A 65 10.71 12.72 1.85
CA ALA A 65 10.82 11.60 0.91
C ALA A 65 9.50 11.30 0.18
N LEU A 66 8.37 11.65 0.77
CA LEU A 66 7.05 11.49 0.17
C LEU A 66 6.65 12.84 -0.48
N ARG A 67 6.78 12.94 -1.80
CA ARG A 67 6.27 14.09 -2.54
C ARG A 67 4.76 14.15 -2.40
N LEU A 68 4.29 15.13 -1.62
CA LEU A 68 2.90 15.52 -1.54
C LEU A 68 2.37 15.89 -2.91
N GLU A 69 1.36 15.19 -3.40
CA GLU A 69 0.48 15.72 -4.42
C GLU A 69 -0.46 16.74 -3.79
N SER A 70 0.05 17.93 -3.48
CA SER A 70 -0.80 19.06 -3.14
C SER A 70 -1.64 19.42 -4.36
N ARG A 71 -2.94 19.25 -4.27
CA ARG A 71 -3.89 19.86 -5.20
C ARG A 71 -3.91 21.35 -4.93
N GLU A 72 -3.04 22.09 -5.60
CA GLU A 72 -3.12 23.55 -5.59
C GLU A 72 -4.47 24.00 -6.12
N GLY A 73 -5.20 24.79 -5.33
CA GLY A 73 -6.35 25.58 -5.77
C GLY A 73 -7.74 25.08 -5.43
N VAL A 74 -7.89 23.99 -4.66
CA VAL A 74 -9.21 23.64 -4.12
C VAL A 74 -9.19 23.93 -2.61
N PRO A 75 -10.09 24.80 -2.10
CA PRO A 75 -10.21 24.98 -0.66
C PRO A 75 -10.65 23.67 -0.03
N VAL A 76 -9.74 23.04 0.72
CA VAL A 76 -10.04 21.80 1.46
C VAL A 76 -10.72 22.24 2.75
N VAL A 77 -11.99 21.94 2.88
CA VAL A 77 -12.69 22.08 4.16
C VAL A 77 -12.24 20.91 5.03
N LEU A 78 -11.38 21.19 6.00
CA LEU A 78 -10.96 20.20 6.99
C LEU A 78 -12.11 19.94 7.94
N ILE A 79 -12.79 18.83 7.79
CA ILE A 79 -13.80 18.38 8.75
C ILE A 79 -13.07 17.51 9.76
N PRO A 80 -13.06 17.87 11.04
CA PRO A 80 -12.49 17.02 12.08
C PRO A 80 -13.20 15.66 12.09
N SER A 81 -12.47 14.61 11.76
CA SER A 81 -12.97 13.25 11.72
C SER A 81 -11.84 12.30 12.08
N SER A 82 -12.13 11.24 12.79
CA SER A 82 -11.18 10.14 13.07
C SER A 82 -10.94 9.24 11.85
N GLU A 83 -11.57 9.53 10.71
CA GLU A 83 -11.40 8.77 9.48
C GLU A 83 -10.05 9.07 8.85
N LEU A 84 -9.25 8.03 8.62
CA LEU A 84 -7.96 8.11 7.95
C LEU A 84 -8.11 8.04 6.43
N LEU A 85 -8.93 7.11 5.97
CA LEU A 85 -9.21 6.92 4.56
C LEU A 85 -10.56 6.27 4.30
N THR A 86 -11.05 6.46 3.08
CA THR A 86 -12.22 5.75 2.55
C THR A 86 -11.85 5.04 1.25
N ALA A 87 -12.03 3.73 1.23
CA ALA A 87 -11.87 2.89 0.05
C ALA A 87 -13.24 2.68 -0.62
N ARG A 88 -13.32 2.90 -1.95
CA ARG A 88 -14.51 2.61 -2.76
C ARG A 88 -14.15 1.66 -3.88
N VAL A 89 -14.85 0.54 -3.95
CA VAL A 89 -14.71 -0.47 -5.00
C VAL A 89 -15.99 -0.50 -5.81
N ARG A 90 -15.86 -0.35 -7.12
CA ARG A 90 -16.98 -0.55 -8.06
C ARG A 90 -16.80 -1.90 -8.74
N TYR A 91 -17.87 -2.68 -8.78
CA TYR A 91 -17.86 -4.00 -9.39
C TYR A 91 -19.14 -4.27 -10.16
N HIS A 92 -19.11 -5.25 -11.03
CA HIS A 92 -20.25 -5.70 -11.80
C HIS A 92 -20.45 -7.19 -11.54
N LEU A 93 -21.65 -7.56 -11.16
CA LEU A 93 -22.04 -8.97 -11.07
C LEU A 93 -22.26 -9.54 -12.49
N PRO A 94 -21.93 -10.81 -12.74
CA PRO A 94 -22.23 -11.47 -14.00
C PRO A 94 -23.71 -11.37 -14.36
N GLY A 95 -24.02 -10.93 -15.60
CA GLY A 95 -25.40 -10.78 -16.08
C GLY A 95 -26.13 -9.52 -15.60
N VAL A 96 -25.55 -8.71 -14.72
CA VAL A 96 -26.15 -7.46 -14.22
C VAL A 96 -25.49 -6.27 -14.90
N ARG A 97 -26.31 -5.43 -15.62
CA ARG A 97 -25.80 -4.24 -16.30
C ARG A 97 -25.45 -3.11 -15.33
N ARG A 98 -26.08 -3.06 -14.18
CA ARG A 98 -25.84 -2.01 -13.18
C ARG A 98 -24.61 -2.36 -12.34
N GLY A 99 -23.64 -1.45 -12.33
CA GLY A 99 -22.50 -1.56 -11.41
C GLY A 99 -22.94 -1.31 -9.96
N GLU A 100 -22.35 -2.06 -9.06
CA GLU A 100 -22.52 -1.89 -7.62
C GLU A 100 -21.28 -1.21 -7.03
N GLN A 101 -21.43 -0.64 -5.84
CA GLN A 101 -20.33 -0.01 -5.12
C GLN A 101 -20.30 -0.49 -3.68
N MET A 102 -19.13 -0.88 -3.24
CA MET A 102 -18.82 -1.14 -1.85
C MET A 102 -17.92 -0.05 -1.31
N THR A 103 -18.13 0.37 -0.09
CA THR A 103 -17.34 1.40 0.59
C THR A 103 -16.89 0.87 1.94
N ALA A 104 -15.62 1.06 2.25
CA ALA A 104 -15.04 0.75 3.55
C ALA A 104 -14.25 1.98 4.04
N THR A 105 -14.42 2.33 5.30
CA THR A 105 -13.72 3.44 5.95
C THR A 105 -12.80 2.91 7.03
N LEU A 106 -11.54 3.32 7.00
CA LEU A 106 -10.56 3.07 8.05
C LEU A 106 -10.52 4.29 8.97
N LYS A 107 -10.68 4.05 10.26
CA LYS A 107 -10.57 5.05 11.32
C LYS A 107 -9.35 4.74 12.20
N GLU A 108 -8.87 5.73 12.93
CA GLU A 108 -7.76 5.56 13.86
C GLU A 108 -8.03 4.45 14.89
N GLU A 109 -9.24 4.35 15.41
CA GLU A 109 -9.67 3.30 16.34
C GLU A 109 -9.64 1.87 15.77
N ASN A 110 -9.56 1.74 14.43
CA ASN A 110 -9.49 0.46 13.73
C ASN A 110 -8.05 0.03 13.41
N LEU A 111 -7.06 0.77 13.85
CA LEU A 111 -5.66 0.39 13.68
C LEU A 111 -5.36 -0.83 14.55
N VAL A 112 -4.75 -1.83 13.91
CA VAL A 112 -4.41 -3.10 14.56
C VAL A 112 -2.92 -3.37 14.44
N GLU A 113 -2.42 -4.24 15.31
CA GLU A 113 -1.05 -4.71 15.19
C GLU A 113 -0.83 -5.47 13.88
N LEU A 114 0.39 -5.39 13.40
CA LEU A 114 0.84 -6.08 12.19
C LEU A 114 0.95 -7.58 12.46
N THR A 115 -0.12 -8.33 12.14
CA THR A 115 -0.22 -9.79 12.36
C THR A 115 -0.86 -10.50 11.19
N GLY A 116 -0.75 -11.83 11.15
CA GLY A 116 -1.41 -12.69 10.17
C GLY A 116 -1.12 -12.30 8.72
N ASP A 117 -2.13 -12.32 7.88
CA ASP A 117 -1.99 -12.04 6.45
C ASP A 117 -1.45 -10.64 6.16
N PHE A 118 -1.73 -9.67 7.03
CA PHE A 118 -1.20 -8.32 6.86
C PHE A 118 0.32 -8.28 7.11
N ALA A 119 0.82 -8.99 8.13
CA ALA A 119 2.25 -9.11 8.36
C ALA A 119 2.96 -9.79 7.18
N PHE A 120 2.36 -10.86 6.65
CA PHE A 120 2.91 -11.55 5.49
C PHE A 120 2.94 -10.65 4.25
N ALA A 121 1.86 -9.94 3.95
CA ALA A 121 1.80 -9.00 2.82
C ALA A 121 2.83 -7.87 2.96
N ALA A 122 3.05 -7.35 4.17
CA ALA A 122 4.09 -6.36 4.43
C ALA A 122 5.49 -6.94 4.21
N ALA A 123 5.74 -8.20 4.63
CA ALA A 123 7.01 -8.89 4.36
C ALA A 123 7.30 -9.02 2.87
N VAL A 124 6.29 -9.42 2.06
CA VAL A 124 6.41 -9.52 0.61
C VAL A 124 6.74 -8.17 -0.03
N ALA A 125 6.08 -7.10 0.43
CA ALA A 125 6.34 -5.75 -0.05
C ALA A 125 7.76 -5.27 0.28
N MET A 126 8.21 -5.46 1.52
CA MET A 126 9.57 -5.11 1.95
C MET A 126 10.63 -5.92 1.19
N TYR A 127 10.38 -7.21 0.95
CA TYR A 127 11.25 -8.06 0.13
C TYR A 127 11.42 -7.48 -1.28
N GLY A 128 10.33 -7.09 -1.92
CA GLY A 128 10.37 -6.46 -3.25
C GLY A 128 11.16 -5.14 -3.25
N GLN A 129 10.99 -4.30 -2.21
CA GLN A 129 11.73 -3.05 -2.06
C GLN A 129 13.24 -3.27 -1.86
N LEU A 130 13.64 -4.29 -1.09
CA LEU A 130 15.05 -4.64 -0.91
C LEU A 130 15.67 -5.17 -2.20
N LEU A 131 14.97 -6.04 -2.93
CA LEU A 131 15.46 -6.58 -4.21
C LEU A 131 15.64 -5.52 -5.28
N SER A 132 14.72 -4.55 -5.33
CA SER A 132 14.76 -3.45 -6.33
C SER A 132 15.68 -2.31 -5.92
N ASP A 133 16.32 -2.37 -4.75
CA ASP A 133 17.09 -1.27 -4.15
C ASP A 133 16.30 0.04 -4.12
N SER A 134 15.01 -0.07 -3.75
CA SER A 134 14.08 1.06 -3.74
C SER A 134 14.56 2.18 -2.83
N GLU A 135 14.46 3.43 -3.28
CA GLU A 135 14.72 4.62 -2.46
C GLU A 135 13.76 4.72 -1.26
N PHE A 136 12.62 4.03 -1.34
CA PHE A 136 11.58 4.01 -0.31
C PHE A 136 11.66 2.82 0.65
N ARG A 137 12.72 2.01 0.58
CA ARG A 137 12.88 0.85 1.47
C ARG A 137 13.02 1.23 2.95
N GLY A 138 13.31 2.52 3.24
CA GLY A 138 13.47 3.02 4.61
C GLY A 138 14.50 2.21 5.41
N ASP A 139 14.11 1.78 6.60
CA ASP A 139 14.90 0.94 7.51
C ASP A 139 14.62 -0.56 7.34
N SER A 140 14.13 -0.99 6.17
CA SER A 140 13.88 -2.39 5.85
C SER A 140 15.18 -3.19 5.83
N THR A 141 15.16 -4.36 6.44
CA THR A 141 16.26 -5.32 6.47
C THR A 141 15.73 -6.72 6.18
N TRP A 142 16.61 -7.62 5.74
CA TRP A 142 16.26 -9.03 5.53
C TRP A 142 15.72 -9.69 6.81
N ASP A 143 16.27 -9.34 7.98
CA ASP A 143 15.82 -9.87 9.26
C ASP A 143 14.38 -9.42 9.58
N LYS A 144 14.04 -8.15 9.32
CA LYS A 144 12.65 -7.66 9.47
C LYS A 144 11.69 -8.37 8.51
N VAL A 145 12.11 -8.63 7.28
CA VAL A 145 11.31 -9.39 6.32
C VAL A 145 11.03 -10.79 6.84
N LEU A 146 12.05 -11.49 7.35
CA LEU A 146 11.91 -12.83 7.93
C LEU A 146 10.98 -12.82 9.14
N GLU A 147 11.17 -11.88 10.07
CA GLU A 147 10.33 -11.72 11.26
C GLU A 147 8.86 -11.58 10.90
N LEU A 148 8.54 -10.67 9.96
CA LEU A 148 7.17 -10.43 9.51
C LEU A 148 6.58 -11.63 8.76
N ALA A 149 7.38 -12.29 7.92
CA ALA A 149 6.94 -13.47 7.18
C ALA A 149 6.64 -14.65 8.13
N GLU A 150 7.46 -14.85 9.14
CA GLU A 150 7.24 -15.88 10.17
C GLU A 150 6.02 -15.55 11.04
N LYS A 151 5.85 -14.28 11.45
CA LYS A 151 4.69 -13.80 12.18
C LYS A 151 3.39 -13.97 11.38
N GLY A 152 3.49 -13.84 10.05
CA GLY A 152 2.38 -13.99 9.12
C GLY A 152 2.22 -15.38 8.52
N LEU A 153 2.98 -16.39 8.96
CA LEU A 153 2.97 -17.73 8.35
C LEU A 153 1.58 -18.39 8.39
N GLY A 154 0.90 -18.32 9.54
CA GLY A 154 -0.44 -18.85 9.71
C GLY A 154 -0.55 -20.33 9.34
N SER A 155 -1.75 -20.71 8.87
CA SER A 155 -1.98 -22.01 8.21
C SER A 155 -1.53 -21.90 6.76
N ASP A 156 -0.54 -22.68 6.38
CA ASP A 156 0.09 -22.67 5.06
C ASP A 156 -0.01 -24.05 4.42
N PRO A 157 -1.22 -24.47 3.96
CA PRO A 157 -1.47 -25.82 3.48
C PRO A 157 -0.71 -26.15 2.19
N ASP A 158 -0.46 -25.14 1.36
CA ASP A 158 0.22 -25.28 0.07
C ASP A 158 1.74 -24.96 0.17
N GLU A 159 2.23 -24.68 1.39
CA GLU A 159 3.62 -24.36 1.71
C GLU A 159 4.21 -23.13 0.99
N GLU A 160 3.37 -22.32 0.34
CA GLU A 160 3.81 -21.14 -0.42
C GLU A 160 4.49 -20.10 0.46
N ARG A 161 4.02 -19.90 1.69
CA ARG A 161 4.63 -18.94 2.63
C ARG A 161 5.97 -19.43 3.16
N ARG A 162 6.11 -20.75 3.36
CA ARG A 162 7.40 -21.37 3.72
C ARG A 162 8.40 -21.25 2.59
N GLU A 163 7.98 -21.46 1.36
CA GLU A 163 8.81 -21.26 0.17
C GLU A 163 9.28 -19.81 0.07
N PHE A 164 8.40 -18.84 0.29
CA PHE A 164 8.77 -17.43 0.33
C PHE A 164 9.85 -17.16 1.42
N ILE A 165 9.70 -17.68 2.64
CA ILE A 165 10.69 -17.54 3.71
C ILE A 165 12.05 -18.13 3.28
N ALA A 166 12.07 -19.27 2.58
CA ALA A 166 13.29 -19.85 2.04
C ALA A 166 13.94 -18.94 0.98
N LEU A 167 13.16 -18.32 0.11
CA LEU A 167 13.64 -17.34 -0.87
C LEU A 167 14.26 -16.11 -0.19
N VAL A 168 13.65 -15.59 0.88
CA VAL A 168 14.20 -14.46 1.64
C VAL A 168 15.55 -14.80 2.24
N ARG A 169 15.69 -15.99 2.85
CA ARG A 169 16.96 -16.46 3.40
C ARG A 169 18.06 -16.60 2.34
N MET A 170 17.71 -17.10 1.16
CA MET A 170 18.66 -17.14 0.03
C MET A 170 19.09 -15.75 -0.42
N ALA A 171 18.17 -14.81 -0.53
CA ALA A 171 18.47 -13.43 -0.92
C ALA A 171 19.40 -12.77 0.10
N GLN A 172 19.14 -12.93 1.40
CA GLN A 172 20.01 -12.45 2.48
C GLN A 172 21.45 -13.01 2.39
N MET A 173 21.57 -14.31 2.12
CA MET A 173 22.89 -14.94 1.97
C MET A 173 23.64 -14.42 0.73
N LEU A 174 22.96 -14.11 -0.34
CA LEU A 174 23.57 -13.57 -1.56
C LEU A 174 23.99 -12.11 -1.37
N ASP A 175 23.18 -11.33 -0.68
CA ASP A 175 23.45 -9.91 -0.41
C ASP A 175 24.65 -9.75 0.55
N SER A 176 24.78 -10.61 1.55
CA SER A 176 25.91 -10.59 2.49
C SER A 176 27.27 -10.93 1.87
N ARG A 177 27.29 -11.38 0.61
CA ARG A 177 28.51 -11.70 -0.16
C ARG A 177 28.95 -10.58 -1.10
N ARG A 178 28.18 -9.50 -1.17
CA ARG A 178 28.49 -8.30 -1.96
C ARG A 178 29.29 -7.31 -1.15
#